data_31bdcaa7a6e1105e68fcc44f649f10de
#
_entry.id   31bdcaa7a6e1105e68fcc44f649f10de
#
_cell.length_a   1.000
_cell.length_b   1.000
_cell.length_c   1.000
_cell.angle_alpha   90.00
_cell.angle_beta   90.00
_cell.angle_gamma   90.00
#
_symmetry.space_group_name_H-M   'P 1'
#
loop_
_entity.id
_entity.type
_entity.pdbx_description
1 polymer ?
#
loop_
_entity_poly.entity_id
_entity_poly.type
_entity_poly.pdbx_seq_one_letter_code
_entity_poly.pdbx_strand_id
1 'polypeptide(L)'
;LPLGGMCLRRSIPLHSAIDYENTLIKAVEVANKNRRVLAPMLLEKGLIRVDAQTLDKYLDLYANDNSVNMSEVQYKALDKLYELGYKNGFYENLIKSQDFLIPSEYEELRAK
;
A
#
# COMPACT_ATOMS: atom_id res chain seq x y z
N LEU A 1 9.63 7.99 0.94
CA LEU A 1 9.27 7.09 2.03
C LEU A 1 7.77 6.84 2.00
N PRO A 2 7.28 5.57 2.03
CA PRO A 2 5.87 5.27 2.20
C PRO A 2 5.32 5.84 3.50
N LEU A 3 4.15 6.47 3.44
CA LEU A 3 3.51 7.13 4.59
C LEU A 3 2.53 6.21 5.33
N GLY A 4 2.13 5.12 4.71
CA GLY A 4 1.26 4.11 5.26
C GLY A 4 1.23 2.88 4.37
N GLY A 5 0.56 1.83 4.83
CA GLY A 5 0.43 0.60 4.08
C GLY A 5 -0.74 -0.23 4.57
N MET A 6 -1.18 -1.14 3.72
CA MET A 6 -2.16 -2.17 4.07
C MET A 6 -1.43 -3.44 4.49
N CYS A 7 -1.94 -4.13 5.49
CA CYS A 7 -1.36 -5.38 5.94
C CYS A 7 -2.42 -6.45 6.17
N LEU A 8 -2.01 -7.69 5.93
CA LEU A 8 -2.81 -8.88 6.18
C LEU A 8 -2.27 -9.61 7.42
N ARG A 9 -3.17 -10.21 8.19
CA ARG A 9 -2.77 -11.04 9.32
C ARG A 9 -2.03 -12.28 8.83
N ARG A 10 -0.94 -12.64 9.47
CA ARG A 10 -0.18 -13.87 9.16
C ARG A 10 -0.96 -15.17 9.35
N SER A 11 -2.06 -15.14 10.12
CA SER A 11 -2.93 -16.30 10.33
C SER A 11 -3.89 -16.57 9.17
N ILE A 12 -3.97 -15.68 8.18
CA ILE A 12 -4.79 -15.92 6.97
C ILE A 12 -4.09 -16.98 6.12
N PRO A 13 -4.82 -18.01 5.63
CA PRO A 13 -4.25 -18.99 4.69
C PRO A 13 -3.61 -18.28 3.49
N LEU A 14 -2.46 -18.77 3.04
CA LEU A 14 -1.66 -18.12 2.02
C LEU A 14 -2.42 -17.82 0.72
N HIS A 15 -3.19 -18.79 0.21
CA HIS A 15 -4.01 -18.60 -0.99
C HIS A 15 -5.03 -17.46 -0.82
N SER A 16 -5.69 -17.36 0.35
CA SER A 16 -6.61 -16.26 0.65
C SER A 16 -5.89 -14.91 0.78
N ALA A 17 -4.68 -14.91 1.34
CA ALA A 17 -3.87 -13.70 1.43
C ALA A 17 -3.49 -13.17 0.04
N ILE A 18 -3.14 -14.07 -0.88
CA ILE A 18 -2.83 -13.72 -2.29
C ILE A 18 -4.08 -13.20 -3.01
N ASP A 19 -5.23 -13.82 -2.81
CA ASP A 19 -6.50 -13.36 -3.40
C ASP A 19 -6.88 -11.96 -2.89
N TYR A 20 -6.67 -11.70 -1.60
CA TYR A 20 -6.92 -10.37 -1.02
C TYR A 20 -5.93 -9.32 -1.53
N GLU A 21 -4.64 -9.66 -1.65
CA GLU A 21 -3.62 -8.80 -2.27
C GLU A 21 -4.02 -8.43 -3.69
N ASN A 22 -4.33 -9.41 -4.54
CA ASN A 22 -4.76 -9.20 -5.92
C ASN A 22 -6.03 -8.34 -6.01
N THR A 23 -6.99 -8.59 -5.15
CA THR A 23 -8.25 -7.82 -5.09
C THR A 23 -7.98 -6.37 -4.72
N LEU A 24 -7.14 -6.12 -3.72
CA LEU A 24 -6.78 -4.76 -3.31
C LEU A 24 -6.02 -4.02 -4.41
N ILE A 25 -5.01 -4.65 -5.01
CA ILE A 25 -4.25 -4.08 -6.12
C ILE A 25 -5.20 -3.69 -7.25
N LYS A 26 -6.10 -4.60 -7.64
CA LYS A 26 -7.08 -4.34 -8.70
C LYS A 26 -8.02 -3.19 -8.36
N ALA A 27 -8.49 -3.13 -7.12
CA ALA A 27 -9.35 -2.03 -6.66
C ALA A 27 -8.63 -0.67 -6.72
N VAL A 28 -7.37 -0.61 -6.29
CA VAL A 28 -6.57 0.63 -6.35
C VAL A 28 -6.29 1.04 -7.79
N GLU A 29 -5.95 0.10 -8.68
CA GLU A 29 -5.77 0.38 -10.12
C GLU A 29 -7.03 0.98 -10.75
N VAL A 30 -8.18 0.35 -10.50
CA VAL A 30 -9.47 0.83 -11.03
C VAL A 30 -9.80 2.22 -10.47
N ALA A 31 -9.59 2.43 -9.18
CA ALA A 31 -9.83 3.72 -8.53
C ALA A 31 -8.93 4.82 -9.11
N ASN A 32 -7.63 4.56 -9.28
CA ASN A 32 -6.69 5.52 -9.85
C ASN A 32 -7.05 5.89 -11.30
N LYS A 33 -7.43 4.90 -12.12
CA LYS A 33 -7.87 5.13 -13.51
C LYS A 33 -9.16 5.93 -13.61
N ASN A 34 -10.03 5.82 -12.61
CA ASN A 34 -11.35 6.46 -12.61
C ASN A 34 -11.46 7.61 -11.62
N ARG A 35 -10.35 8.18 -11.17
CA ARG A 35 -10.29 9.27 -10.19
C ARG A 35 -11.22 10.42 -10.52
N ARG A 36 -11.29 10.84 -11.79
CA ARG A 36 -12.15 11.94 -12.26
C ARG A 36 -13.64 11.74 -11.98
N VAL A 37 -14.07 10.49 -11.90
CA VAL A 37 -15.46 10.14 -11.58
C VAL A 37 -15.63 9.90 -10.09
N LEU A 38 -14.68 9.22 -9.47
CA LEU A 38 -14.76 8.81 -8.07
C LEU A 38 -14.56 9.97 -7.10
N ALA A 39 -13.65 10.90 -7.37
CA ALA A 39 -13.38 12.01 -6.47
C ALA A 39 -14.62 12.93 -6.27
N PRO A 40 -15.32 13.39 -7.31
CA PRO A 40 -16.58 14.12 -7.13
C PRO A 40 -17.66 13.34 -6.38
N MET A 41 -17.78 12.04 -6.66
CA MET A 41 -18.75 11.16 -5.98
C MET A 41 -18.45 11.06 -4.47
N LEU A 42 -17.20 10.97 -4.08
CA LEU A 42 -16.79 10.91 -2.66
C LEU A 42 -17.17 12.20 -1.93
N LEU A 43 -17.01 13.36 -2.58
CA LEU A 43 -17.38 14.67 -2.04
C LEU A 43 -18.91 14.80 -1.94
N GLU A 44 -19.65 14.45 -2.99
CA GLU A 44 -21.11 14.52 -3.05
C GLU A 44 -21.76 13.65 -1.96
N LYS A 45 -21.21 12.46 -1.71
CA LYS A 45 -21.68 11.55 -0.66
C LYS A 45 -21.23 11.94 0.75
N GLY A 46 -20.46 13.02 0.90
CA GLY A 46 -19.98 13.48 2.21
C GLY A 46 -18.98 12.51 2.87
N LEU A 47 -18.37 11.62 2.11
CA LEU A 47 -17.38 10.65 2.62
C LEU A 47 -16.03 11.31 2.88
N ILE A 48 -15.78 12.46 2.26
CA ILE A 48 -14.55 13.25 2.39
C ILE A 48 -14.93 14.67 2.83
N ARG A 49 -14.19 15.24 3.77
CA ARG A 49 -14.48 16.54 4.41
C ARG A 49 -13.51 17.65 3.98
N VAL A 50 -13.00 17.58 2.76
CA VAL A 50 -12.13 18.60 2.16
C VAL A 50 -12.73 19.06 0.83
N ASP A 51 -12.26 20.21 0.30
CA ASP A 51 -12.64 20.65 -1.04
C ASP A 51 -12.00 19.79 -2.13
N ALA A 52 -12.49 19.93 -3.37
CA ALA A 52 -12.04 19.12 -4.50
C ALA A 52 -10.55 19.28 -4.82
N GLN A 53 -10.01 20.50 -4.69
CA GLN A 53 -8.59 20.77 -4.96
C GLN A 53 -7.69 20.11 -3.90
N THR A 54 -8.09 20.17 -2.65
CA THR A 54 -7.38 19.51 -1.54
C THR A 54 -7.44 17.99 -1.67
N LEU A 55 -8.61 17.44 -2.06
CA LEU A 55 -8.76 16.01 -2.30
C LEU A 55 -7.83 15.54 -3.42
N ASP A 56 -7.73 16.29 -4.52
CA ASP A 56 -6.88 15.91 -5.66
C ASP A 56 -5.40 15.83 -5.26
N LYS A 57 -4.92 16.85 -4.55
CA LYS A 57 -3.56 16.85 -3.99
C LYS A 57 -3.31 15.70 -3.01
N TYR A 58 -4.31 15.39 -2.20
CA TYR A 58 -4.23 14.29 -1.24
C TYR A 58 -4.14 12.93 -1.94
N LEU A 59 -4.94 12.74 -2.98
CA LEU A 59 -4.90 11.51 -3.78
C LEU A 59 -3.57 11.36 -4.53
N ASP A 60 -3.00 12.44 -5.05
CA ASP A 60 -1.66 12.41 -5.67
C ASP A 60 -0.58 11.94 -4.70
N LEU A 61 -0.70 12.31 -3.44
CA LEU A 61 0.26 11.94 -2.42
C LEU A 61 0.07 10.52 -1.88
N TYR A 62 -1.19 10.10 -1.68
CA TYR A 62 -1.53 8.86 -0.94
C TYR A 62 -2.12 7.74 -1.81
N ALA A 63 -2.59 8.02 -3.02
CA ALA A 63 -3.24 7.05 -3.90
C ALA A 63 -2.75 7.21 -5.34
N ASN A 64 -1.57 6.73 -5.62
CA ASN A 64 -0.89 6.81 -6.91
C ASN A 64 -0.35 5.43 -7.34
N ASP A 65 0.43 5.36 -8.40
CA ASP A 65 0.98 4.10 -8.91
C ASP A 65 1.86 3.36 -7.89
N ASN A 66 2.51 4.07 -6.98
CA ASN A 66 3.26 3.46 -5.88
C ASN A 66 2.36 2.76 -4.85
N SER A 67 1.06 3.06 -4.82
CA SER A 67 0.07 2.34 -3.99
C SER A 67 -0.29 0.98 -4.59
N VAL A 68 -0.03 0.78 -5.88
CA VAL A 68 -0.22 -0.50 -6.58
C VAL A 68 1.03 -1.35 -6.46
N ASN A 69 2.20 -0.75 -6.69
CA ASN A 69 3.48 -1.45 -6.66
C ASN A 69 4.57 -0.53 -6.11
N MET A 70 5.12 -0.90 -4.97
CA MET A 70 6.23 -0.15 -4.38
C MET A 70 7.51 -0.30 -5.22
N SER A 71 8.18 0.81 -5.47
CA SER A 71 9.45 0.82 -6.15
C SER A 71 10.58 0.31 -5.25
N GLU A 72 11.69 -0.14 -5.86
CA GLU A 72 12.89 -0.57 -5.13
C GLU A 72 13.43 0.54 -4.19
N VAL A 73 13.32 1.79 -4.61
CA VAL A 73 13.73 2.95 -3.79
C VAL A 73 12.87 3.07 -2.54
N GLN A 74 11.58 2.76 -2.62
CA GLN A 74 10.68 2.78 -1.47
C GLN A 74 10.97 1.65 -0.49
N TYR A 75 11.27 0.44 -0.97
CA TYR A 75 11.73 -0.66 -0.11
C TYR A 75 13.04 -0.30 0.61
N LYS A 76 14.03 0.25 -0.10
CA LYS A 76 15.27 0.73 0.51
C LYS A 76 15.05 1.83 1.55
N ALA A 77 14.08 2.72 1.31
CA ALA A 77 13.72 3.77 2.26
C ALA A 77 13.10 3.21 3.54
N LEU A 78 12.24 2.18 3.42
CA LEU A 78 11.69 1.46 4.58
C LEU A 78 12.77 0.74 5.36
N ASP A 79 13.66 0.01 4.67
CA ASP A 79 14.76 -0.70 5.31
C ASP A 79 15.68 0.27 6.06
N LYS A 80 15.90 1.46 5.50
CA LYS A 80 16.67 2.52 6.18
C LYS A 80 15.95 3.05 7.42
N LEU A 81 14.63 3.21 7.36
CA LEU A 81 13.84 3.60 8.51
C LEU A 81 13.91 2.56 9.62
N TYR A 82 13.78 1.28 9.28
CA TYR A 82 13.90 0.16 10.24
C TYR A 82 15.29 0.08 10.86
N GLU A 83 16.35 0.28 10.06
CA GLU A 83 17.72 0.36 10.56
C GLU A 83 17.90 1.49 11.59
N LEU A 84 17.38 2.68 11.28
CA LEU A 84 17.44 3.82 12.20
C LEU A 84 16.64 3.56 13.49
N GLY A 85 15.46 2.96 13.37
CA GLY A 85 14.65 2.56 14.52
C GLY A 85 15.36 1.57 15.41
N TYR A 86 15.99 0.54 14.84
CA TYR A 86 16.79 -0.43 15.57
C TYR A 86 18.01 0.24 16.28
N LYS A 87 18.78 1.05 15.57
CA LYS A 87 19.94 1.75 16.14
C LYS A 87 19.58 2.69 17.28
N ASN A 88 18.37 3.23 17.28
CA ASN A 88 17.90 4.14 18.33
C ASN A 88 17.02 3.44 19.41
N GLY A 89 16.99 2.10 19.42
CA GLY A 89 16.31 1.32 20.46
C GLY A 89 14.78 1.28 20.36
N PHE A 90 14.19 1.68 19.22
CA PHE A 90 12.75 1.55 19.00
C PHE A 90 12.31 0.13 18.67
N TYR A 91 13.22 -0.70 18.16
CA TYR A 91 12.99 -2.09 17.81
C TYR A 91 14.05 -2.98 18.49
N GLU A 92 13.64 -4.11 18.98
CA GLU A 92 14.54 -5.10 19.59
C GLU A 92 15.39 -5.84 18.57
N ASN A 93 14.88 -5.96 17.33
CA ASN A 93 15.55 -6.67 16.23
C ASN A 93 15.60 -5.81 14.98
N LEU A 94 16.64 -5.99 14.18
CA LEU A 94 16.71 -5.42 12.84
C LEU A 94 15.77 -6.19 11.92
N ILE A 95 14.76 -5.49 11.41
CA ILE A 95 13.76 -6.03 10.46
C ILE A 95 13.98 -5.46 9.07
N LYS A 96 13.56 -6.19 8.05
CA LYS A 96 13.61 -5.77 6.65
C LYS A 96 12.22 -5.81 6.03
N SER A 97 11.96 -4.93 5.09
CA SER A 97 10.67 -4.86 4.39
C SER A 97 10.30 -6.18 3.70
N GLN A 98 11.27 -6.88 3.12
CA GLN A 98 11.07 -8.17 2.47
C GLN A 98 10.56 -9.28 3.40
N ASP A 99 10.86 -9.20 4.69
CA ASP A 99 10.38 -10.20 5.68
C ASP A 99 8.86 -10.18 5.86
N PHE A 100 8.19 -9.14 5.36
CA PHE A 100 6.75 -8.92 5.48
C PHE A 100 5.97 -9.10 4.18
N LEU A 101 6.65 -9.35 3.07
CA LEU A 101 6.02 -9.62 1.79
C LEU A 101 5.58 -11.09 1.68
N ILE A 102 4.59 -11.34 0.86
CA ILE A 102 4.26 -12.70 0.45
C ILE A 102 5.43 -13.21 -0.41
N PRO A 103 6.04 -14.36 -0.08
CA PRO A 103 7.22 -14.86 -0.77
C PRO A 103 7.01 -15.01 -2.28
N SER A 104 8.05 -14.72 -3.06
CA SER A 104 8.00 -14.74 -4.54
C SER A 104 7.82 -16.13 -5.13
N GLU A 105 8.22 -17.19 -4.41
CA GLU A 105 7.98 -18.57 -4.81
C GLU A 105 6.49 -18.94 -5.01
N TYR A 106 5.58 -18.08 -4.53
CA TYR A 106 4.13 -18.23 -4.73
C TYR A 106 3.58 -17.39 -5.89
N GLU A 107 4.44 -16.92 -6.79
CA GLU A 107 4.01 -16.11 -7.96
C GLU A 107 2.95 -16.81 -8.82
N GLU A 108 3.05 -18.12 -9.01
CA GLU A 108 2.07 -18.91 -9.77
C GLU A 108 0.64 -18.80 -9.19
N LEU A 109 0.51 -18.64 -7.88
CA LEU A 109 -0.77 -18.44 -7.22
C LEU A 109 -1.32 -17.01 -7.42
N ARG A 110 -0.46 -16.05 -7.77
CA ARG A 110 -0.87 -14.66 -8.08
C ARG A 110 -1.33 -14.50 -9.53
N ALA A 111 -0.93 -15.39 -10.41
CA ALA A 111 -1.21 -15.32 -11.85
C ALA A 111 -2.62 -15.84 -12.23
N LYS A 112 -3.37 -16.36 -11.28
CA LYS A 112 -4.76 -16.82 -11.46
C LYS A 112 -5.73 -15.71 -11.12
#